data_e6aff673fdbf994dff810438440d2c89
#
_entry.id   e6aff673fdbf994dff810438440d2c89
#
_cell.length_a   1.000
_cell.length_b   1.000
_cell.length_c   1.000
_cell.angle_alpha   90.00
_cell.angle_beta   90.00
_cell.angle_gamma   90.00
#
_symmetry.space_group_name_H-M   'P 1'
#
loop_
_entity.id
_entity.type
_entity.pdbx_description
1 polymer ?
#
loop_
_entity_poly.entity_id
_entity_poly.type
_entity_poly.pdbx_seq_one_letter_code
_entity_poly.pdbx_strand_id
1 'polypeptide(L)'
;RGLNVDVHFIPMKPNYKQLPDIMECLEIAGVENISILNFVPQGRGRVNKDDLMLSQEELKEFSIILDNARKNFSGHVRIGIPLNGRIAHLCTAGTEKLDIRYDGVVLPCPAFKEISAETMEKYGIKFHSIYEDLERVIVPGGKRQAPLCKQIYGFHGDLTEHEEK
;
A
#
# COMPACT_ATOMS: atom_id res chain seq x y z
N ARG A 1 15.12 20.67 -12.13
CA ARG A 1 14.49 21.78 -12.83
C ARG A 1 13.36 21.23 -13.68
N GLY A 2 12.12 21.40 -13.21
CA GLY A 2 10.93 20.96 -13.95
C GLY A 2 10.58 19.46 -13.83
N LEU A 3 11.18 18.73 -12.92
CA LEU A 3 10.77 17.36 -12.63
C LEU A 3 9.62 17.39 -11.62
N ASN A 4 8.53 16.69 -11.94
CA ASN A 4 7.51 16.40 -10.97
C ASN A 4 7.98 15.22 -10.10
N VAL A 5 8.11 15.46 -8.79
CA VAL A 5 8.62 14.49 -7.83
C VAL A 5 7.50 14.07 -6.89
N ASP A 6 7.27 12.77 -6.75
CA ASP A 6 6.40 12.20 -5.73
C ASP A 6 7.27 11.46 -4.70
N VAL A 7 7.17 11.84 -3.44
CA VAL A 7 7.91 11.20 -2.35
C VAL A 7 7.01 10.17 -1.67
N HIS A 8 7.52 8.96 -1.52
CA HIS A 8 6.83 7.89 -0.82
C HIS A 8 7.32 7.76 0.62
N PHE A 9 6.44 7.93 1.58
CA PHE A 9 6.71 7.68 2.99
C PHE A 9 5.98 6.44 3.47
N ILE A 10 6.74 5.50 4.04
CA ILE A 10 6.20 4.28 4.63
C ILE A 10 6.38 4.39 6.15
N PRO A 11 5.32 4.63 6.93
CA PRO A 11 5.41 4.72 8.38
C PRO A 11 5.77 3.36 8.99
N MET A 12 6.85 3.34 9.75
CA MET A 12 7.35 2.20 10.50
C MET A 12 7.75 2.65 11.91
N LYS A 13 7.86 1.73 12.87
CA LYS A 13 8.25 2.05 14.26
C LYS A 13 9.44 3.03 14.38
N PRO A 14 10.54 2.86 13.61
CA PRO A 14 11.69 3.76 13.75
C PRO A 14 11.50 5.16 13.14
N ASN A 15 10.46 5.39 12.31
CA ASN A 15 10.37 6.64 11.55
C ASN A 15 9.02 7.37 11.59
N TYR A 16 7.93 6.75 12.06
CA TYR A 16 6.59 7.34 11.91
C TYR A 16 6.43 8.70 12.63
N LYS A 17 7.20 8.93 13.70
CA LYS A 17 7.21 10.22 14.43
C LYS A 17 7.97 11.32 13.71
N GLN A 18 8.78 10.98 12.71
CA GLN A 18 9.60 11.92 11.94
C GLN A 18 8.81 12.57 10.78
N LEU A 19 7.56 12.17 10.54
CA LEU A 19 6.77 12.68 9.42
C LEU A 19 6.66 14.22 9.38
N PRO A 20 6.45 14.94 10.50
CA PRO A 20 6.39 16.41 10.47
C PRO A 20 7.69 17.04 9.95
N ASP A 21 8.83 16.59 10.44
CA ASP A 21 10.16 17.12 10.03
C ASP A 21 10.44 16.80 8.55
N ILE A 22 10.03 15.59 8.10
CA ILE A 22 10.14 15.20 6.70
C ILE A 22 9.27 16.09 5.82
N MET A 23 8.02 16.35 6.20
CA MET A 23 7.12 17.21 5.43
C MET A 23 7.62 18.66 5.37
N GLU A 24 8.19 19.19 6.44
CA GLU A 24 8.84 20.50 6.46
C GLU A 24 10.04 20.53 5.49
N CYS A 25 10.89 19.51 5.50
CA CYS A 25 11.99 19.40 4.54
C CYS A 25 11.49 19.36 3.08
N LEU A 26 10.39 18.65 2.81
CA LEU A 26 9.79 18.57 1.48
C LEU A 26 9.22 19.92 1.02
N GLU A 27 8.57 20.64 1.93
CA GLU A 27 8.07 21.99 1.68
C GLU A 27 9.21 22.93 1.27
N ILE A 28 10.30 22.95 2.05
CA ILE A 28 11.51 23.77 1.76
C ILE A 28 12.14 23.36 0.42
N ALA A 29 12.12 22.06 0.09
CA ALA A 29 12.66 21.55 -1.17
C ALA A 29 11.75 21.80 -2.38
N GLY A 30 10.53 22.34 -2.19
CA GLY A 30 9.55 22.57 -3.24
C GLY A 30 8.95 21.27 -3.81
N VAL A 31 8.86 20.20 -3.00
CA VAL A 31 8.20 18.96 -3.39
C VAL A 31 6.70 19.09 -3.16
N GLU A 32 5.91 18.90 -4.22
CA GLU A 32 4.47 19.13 -4.21
C GLU A 32 3.66 17.87 -3.87
N ASN A 33 4.25 16.68 -3.94
CA ASN A 33 3.51 15.43 -3.77
C ASN A 33 4.19 14.49 -2.77
N ILE A 34 3.43 14.01 -1.79
CA ILE A 34 3.83 12.94 -0.88
C ILE A 34 2.75 11.86 -0.81
N SER A 35 3.15 10.60 -0.94
CA SER A 35 2.29 9.44 -0.79
C SER A 35 2.63 8.67 0.49
N ILE A 36 1.68 8.56 1.41
CA ILE A 36 1.80 7.74 2.62
C ILE A 36 1.36 6.33 2.26
N LEU A 37 2.30 5.39 2.25
CA LEU A 37 2.07 4.02 1.81
C LEU A 37 2.08 3.03 2.96
N ASN A 38 1.36 1.92 2.79
CA ASN A 38 1.35 0.85 3.78
C ASN A 38 2.67 0.05 3.76
N PHE A 39 3.17 -0.31 4.94
CA PHE A 39 4.27 -1.26 5.05
C PHE A 39 3.79 -2.67 4.66
N VAL A 40 4.36 -3.23 3.60
CA VAL A 40 4.11 -4.61 3.16
C VAL A 40 5.29 -5.47 3.59
N PRO A 41 5.11 -6.42 4.51
CA PRO A 41 6.21 -7.25 5.03
C PRO A 41 6.67 -8.28 3.99
N GLN A 42 7.63 -7.90 3.15
CA GLN A 42 8.27 -8.74 2.14
C GLN A 42 9.79 -8.76 2.30
N GLY A 43 10.45 -9.81 1.82
CA GLY A 43 11.90 -9.95 1.89
C GLY A 43 12.42 -9.73 3.31
N ARG A 44 13.39 -8.82 3.48
CA ARG A 44 13.94 -8.44 4.78
C ARG A 44 12.90 -7.80 5.71
N GLY A 45 11.90 -7.13 5.15
CA GLY A 45 10.79 -6.57 5.92
C GLY A 45 9.93 -7.64 6.60
N ARG A 46 9.82 -8.84 6.01
CA ARG A 46 9.11 -9.97 6.63
C ARG A 46 9.87 -10.51 7.85
N VAL A 47 11.18 -10.62 7.74
CA VAL A 47 12.04 -11.10 8.85
C VAL A 47 12.02 -10.15 10.04
N ASN A 48 11.94 -8.84 9.77
CA ASN A 48 11.96 -7.78 10.78
C ASN A 48 10.56 -7.17 11.04
N LYS A 49 9.50 -7.92 10.74
CA LYS A 49 8.13 -7.41 10.79
C LYS A 49 7.78 -6.83 12.16
N ASP A 50 8.16 -7.51 13.23
CA ASP A 50 7.80 -7.14 14.60
C ASP A 50 8.51 -5.85 15.06
N ASP A 51 9.69 -5.57 14.52
CA ASP A 51 10.46 -4.34 14.79
C ASP A 51 10.04 -3.16 13.90
N LEU A 52 9.40 -3.42 12.76
CA LEU A 52 9.07 -2.41 11.77
C LEU A 52 7.60 -2.03 11.74
N MET A 53 6.70 -3.01 11.88
CA MET A 53 5.27 -2.78 11.71
C MET A 53 4.67 -2.04 12.90
N LEU A 54 3.90 -0.99 12.63
CA LEU A 54 3.18 -0.25 13.67
C LEU A 54 2.09 -1.11 14.32
N SER A 55 1.96 -1.00 15.65
CA SER A 55 0.81 -1.52 16.40
C SER A 55 -0.45 -0.69 16.12
N GLN A 56 -1.59 -1.14 16.63
CA GLN A 56 -2.85 -0.39 16.52
C GLN A 56 -2.77 0.97 17.23
N GLU A 57 -2.11 1.01 18.39
CA GLU A 57 -1.91 2.22 19.18
C GLU A 57 -1.00 3.20 18.41
N GLU A 58 0.10 2.71 17.87
CA GLU A 58 1.03 3.50 17.04
C GLU A 58 0.37 4.01 15.75
N LEU A 59 -0.53 3.24 15.14
CA LEU A 59 -1.32 3.69 13.98
C LEU A 59 -2.29 4.81 14.34
N LYS A 60 -2.91 4.76 15.53
CA LYS A 60 -3.76 5.85 16.03
C LYS A 60 -2.93 7.10 16.32
N GLU A 61 -1.77 6.95 16.95
CA GLU A 61 -0.84 8.06 17.19
C GLU A 61 -0.37 8.65 15.85
N PHE A 62 0.02 7.80 14.89
CA PHE A 62 0.43 8.23 13.55
C PHE A 62 -0.68 9.00 12.82
N SER A 63 -1.93 8.60 12.95
CA SER A 63 -3.06 9.33 12.36
C SER A 63 -3.15 10.77 12.86
N ILE A 64 -2.93 10.99 14.16
CA ILE A 64 -2.93 12.33 14.76
C ILE A 64 -1.73 13.15 14.24
N ILE A 65 -0.56 12.54 14.19
CA ILE A 65 0.66 13.17 13.65
C ILE A 65 0.44 13.59 12.20
N LEU A 66 -0.10 12.70 11.37
CA LEU A 66 -0.38 12.97 9.96
C LEU A 66 -1.40 14.09 9.77
N ASP A 67 -2.51 14.07 10.53
CA ASP A 67 -3.53 15.11 10.45
C ASP A 67 -2.99 16.49 10.83
N ASN A 68 -2.04 16.56 11.76
CA ASN A 68 -1.37 17.81 12.14
C ASN A 68 -0.33 18.24 11.10
N ALA A 69 0.49 17.32 10.61
CA ALA A 69 1.52 17.62 9.63
C ALA A 69 0.91 18.13 8.30
N ARG A 70 -0.22 17.58 7.88
CA ARG A 70 -0.94 18.01 6.66
C ARG A 70 -1.41 19.48 6.70
N LYS A 71 -1.65 20.04 7.87
CA LYS A 71 -2.11 21.44 7.99
C LYS A 71 -1.04 22.45 7.55
N ASN A 72 0.23 22.05 7.66
CA ASN A 72 1.38 22.90 7.40
C ASN A 72 2.06 22.56 6.05
N PHE A 73 1.53 21.59 5.31
CA PHE A 73 2.08 21.20 4.01
C PHE A 73 1.18 21.73 2.89
N SER A 74 1.73 22.55 2.01
CA SER A 74 0.99 23.20 0.90
C SER A 74 0.71 22.27 -0.25
N GLY A 75 1.48 21.18 -0.35
CA GLY A 75 1.38 20.20 -1.42
C GLY A 75 0.26 19.17 -1.23
N HIS A 76 0.20 18.21 -2.11
CA HIS A 76 -0.78 17.13 -2.11
C HIS A 76 -0.32 15.93 -1.28
N VAL A 77 -1.14 15.49 -0.32
CA VAL A 77 -0.89 14.29 0.50
C VAL A 77 -1.86 13.19 0.12
N ARG A 78 -1.35 12.16 -0.54
CA ARG A 78 -2.10 10.93 -0.84
C ARG A 78 -1.94 9.96 0.32
N ILE A 79 -3.05 9.47 0.88
CA ILE A 79 -3.04 8.50 1.97
C ILE A 79 -3.40 7.13 1.41
N GLY A 80 -2.46 6.20 1.39
CA GLY A 80 -2.58 4.84 0.88
C GLY A 80 -2.67 3.76 1.96
N ILE A 81 -2.88 4.16 3.23
CA ILE A 81 -3.04 3.25 4.38
C ILE A 81 -4.39 3.47 5.05
N PRO A 82 -5.02 2.41 5.58
CA PRO A 82 -6.25 2.57 6.36
C PRO A 82 -5.92 3.17 7.72
N LEU A 83 -6.45 4.36 8.00
CA LEU A 83 -6.31 5.05 9.27
C LEU A 83 -7.69 5.35 9.86
N ASN A 84 -7.94 4.93 11.11
CA ASN A 84 -9.16 5.24 11.88
C ASN A 84 -10.47 4.95 11.11
N GLY A 85 -10.55 3.83 10.39
CA GLY A 85 -11.73 3.47 9.61
C GLY A 85 -11.96 4.32 8.35
N ARG A 86 -11.05 5.25 8.03
CA ARG A 86 -11.13 6.02 6.79
C ARG A 86 -10.47 5.23 5.66
N ILE A 87 -11.22 4.94 4.62
CA ILE A 87 -10.68 4.44 3.37
C ILE A 87 -10.04 5.63 2.66
N ALA A 88 -8.72 5.68 2.64
CA ALA A 88 -7.99 6.79 2.05
C ALA A 88 -8.14 6.85 0.51
N HIS A 89 -8.20 5.69 -0.14
CA HIS A 89 -8.49 5.56 -1.57
C HIS A 89 -8.94 4.14 -1.89
N LEU A 90 -9.72 4.02 -2.94
CA LEU A 90 -10.13 2.72 -3.45
C LEU A 90 -8.93 1.98 -4.03
N CYS A 91 -8.67 0.75 -3.58
CA CYS A 91 -7.62 -0.06 -4.17
C CYS A 91 -8.08 -0.56 -5.55
N THR A 92 -7.32 -0.21 -6.59
CA THR A 92 -7.59 -0.62 -7.98
C THR A 92 -6.71 -1.79 -8.42
N ALA A 93 -6.03 -2.45 -7.49
CA ALA A 93 -5.19 -3.62 -7.75
C ALA A 93 -6.00 -4.76 -8.37
N GLY A 94 -5.56 -5.25 -9.52
CA GLY A 94 -6.22 -6.31 -10.27
C GLY A 94 -7.45 -5.87 -11.08
N THR A 95 -7.83 -4.58 -11.03
CA THR A 95 -8.93 -4.03 -11.83
C THR A 95 -8.44 -3.00 -12.85
N GLU A 96 -7.71 -1.98 -12.39
CA GLU A 96 -7.18 -0.91 -13.23
C GLU A 96 -5.64 -0.94 -13.32
N LYS A 97 -5.01 -1.70 -12.41
CA LYS A 97 -3.55 -1.83 -12.35
C LYS A 97 -3.16 -3.28 -12.27
N LEU A 98 -2.15 -3.62 -13.05
CA LEU A 98 -1.47 -4.90 -13.03
C LEU A 98 0.03 -4.65 -12.90
N ASP A 99 0.73 -5.58 -12.29
CA ASP A 99 2.18 -5.60 -12.19
C ASP A 99 2.69 -6.84 -12.93
N ILE A 100 3.72 -6.70 -13.75
CA ILE A 100 4.32 -7.81 -14.46
C ILE A 100 5.70 -8.07 -13.86
N ARG A 101 5.85 -9.23 -13.25
CA ARG A 101 7.11 -9.66 -12.67
C ARG A 101 8.11 -10.01 -13.77
N TYR A 102 9.42 -9.99 -13.45
CA TYR A 102 10.51 -10.22 -14.42
C TYR A 102 10.43 -11.56 -15.17
N ASP A 103 9.75 -12.57 -14.60
CA ASP A 103 9.50 -13.88 -15.21
C ASP A 103 8.19 -13.94 -16.01
N GLY A 104 7.56 -12.80 -16.24
CA GLY A 104 6.31 -12.68 -17.00
C GLY A 104 5.04 -12.98 -16.22
N VAL A 105 5.11 -13.30 -14.93
CA VAL A 105 3.93 -13.52 -14.10
C VAL A 105 3.20 -12.21 -13.86
N VAL A 106 1.88 -12.22 -14.10
CA VAL A 106 0.99 -11.06 -13.91
C VAL A 106 0.40 -11.08 -12.53
N LEU A 107 0.63 -10.00 -11.78
CA LEU A 107 0.20 -9.80 -10.40
C LEU A 107 -0.83 -8.67 -10.32
N PRO A 108 -1.77 -8.70 -9.38
CA PRO A 108 -2.68 -7.58 -9.16
C PRO A 108 -1.97 -6.33 -8.63
N CYS A 109 -0.88 -6.50 -7.89
CA CYS A 109 0.00 -5.40 -7.45
C CYS A 109 1.35 -5.96 -6.93
N PRO A 110 2.37 -5.11 -6.74
CA PRO A 110 3.68 -5.51 -6.22
C PRO A 110 3.64 -6.20 -4.85
N ALA A 111 2.60 -6.00 -4.05
CA ALA A 111 2.44 -6.68 -2.76
C ALA A 111 2.38 -8.21 -2.88
N PHE A 112 2.07 -8.74 -4.05
CA PHE A 112 2.03 -10.19 -4.31
C PHE A 112 3.33 -10.76 -4.87
N LYS A 113 4.37 -9.95 -5.02
CA LYS A 113 5.62 -10.32 -5.69
C LYS A 113 6.32 -11.52 -5.05
N GLU A 114 6.27 -11.62 -3.73
CA GLU A 114 6.96 -12.67 -2.95
C GLU A 114 5.98 -13.58 -2.19
N ILE A 115 4.76 -13.75 -2.71
CA ILE A 115 3.79 -14.66 -2.10
C ILE A 115 4.27 -16.12 -2.23
N SER A 116 4.22 -16.88 -1.14
CA SER A 116 4.63 -18.29 -1.16
C SER A 116 3.60 -19.17 -1.85
N ALA A 117 4.06 -20.31 -2.41
CA ALA A 117 3.17 -21.32 -3.01
C ALA A 117 2.13 -21.83 -2.01
N GLU A 118 2.53 -22.05 -0.75
CA GLU A 118 1.65 -22.44 0.35
C GLU A 118 0.53 -21.40 0.58
N THR A 119 0.89 -20.11 0.59
CA THR A 119 -0.09 -19.04 0.73
C THR A 119 -1.02 -18.98 -0.47
N MET A 120 -0.50 -19.17 -1.68
CA MET A 120 -1.31 -19.23 -2.89
C MET A 120 -2.33 -20.36 -2.83
N GLU A 121 -1.90 -21.56 -2.43
CA GLU A 121 -2.77 -22.73 -2.27
C GLU A 121 -3.85 -22.48 -1.20
N LYS A 122 -3.45 -22.01 -0.02
CA LYS A 122 -4.35 -21.71 1.11
C LYS A 122 -5.49 -20.75 0.74
N TYR A 123 -5.21 -19.75 -0.10
CA TYR A 123 -6.18 -18.72 -0.49
C TYR A 123 -6.75 -18.93 -1.90
N GLY A 124 -6.44 -20.05 -2.56
CA GLY A 124 -6.92 -20.37 -3.92
C GLY A 124 -6.43 -19.36 -4.96
N ILE A 125 -5.24 -18.78 -4.76
CA ILE A 125 -4.68 -17.76 -5.66
C ILE A 125 -3.98 -18.46 -6.82
N LYS A 126 -4.29 -18.06 -8.04
CA LYS A 126 -3.58 -18.49 -9.25
C LYS A 126 -3.19 -17.28 -10.06
N PHE A 127 -1.90 -17.13 -10.31
CA PHE A 127 -1.38 -16.13 -11.23
C PHE A 127 -1.08 -16.75 -12.59
N HIS A 128 -1.30 -15.97 -13.63
CA HIS A 128 -1.02 -16.35 -15.02
C HIS A 128 0.21 -15.60 -15.51
N SER A 129 0.83 -16.10 -16.58
CA SER A 129 1.97 -15.46 -17.23
C SER A 129 1.54 -14.78 -18.53
N ILE A 130 2.23 -13.69 -18.92
CA ILE A 130 2.06 -13.07 -20.24
C ILE A 130 2.42 -14.01 -21.40
N TYR A 131 3.12 -15.11 -21.09
CA TYR A 131 3.46 -16.16 -22.08
C TYR A 131 2.36 -17.22 -22.23
N GLU A 132 1.31 -17.14 -21.41
CA GLU A 132 0.09 -17.92 -21.58
C GLU A 132 -0.89 -17.16 -22.49
N ASP A 133 -2.05 -17.74 -22.74
CA ASP A 133 -3.13 -17.10 -23.49
C ASP A 133 -3.54 -15.77 -22.82
N LEU A 134 -3.38 -14.65 -23.53
CA LEU A 134 -3.67 -13.31 -23.03
C LEU A 134 -5.11 -13.14 -22.53
N GLU A 135 -6.07 -13.88 -23.09
CA GLU A 135 -7.44 -13.85 -22.62
C GLU A 135 -7.60 -14.44 -21.20
N ARG A 136 -6.66 -15.31 -20.79
CA ARG A 136 -6.60 -15.86 -19.44
C ARG A 136 -5.84 -15.00 -18.46
N VAL A 137 -4.98 -14.12 -18.98
CA VAL A 137 -4.17 -13.17 -18.19
C VAL A 137 -5.00 -12.01 -17.67
N ILE A 138 -6.06 -11.64 -18.38
CA ILE A 138 -7.02 -10.66 -17.91
C ILE A 138 -7.68 -11.25 -16.67
N VAL A 139 -7.38 -10.63 -15.51
CA VAL A 139 -7.86 -11.09 -14.19
C VAL A 139 -9.37 -11.35 -14.26
N PRO A 140 -9.82 -12.60 -14.11
CA PRO A 140 -11.23 -12.90 -14.25
C PRO A 140 -12.03 -12.14 -13.20
N GLY A 141 -12.90 -11.29 -13.65
CA GLY A 141 -14.02 -10.83 -12.85
C GLY A 141 -13.79 -9.70 -11.89
N GLY A 142 -12.86 -8.76 -12.15
CA GLY A 142 -12.89 -7.43 -11.52
C GLY A 142 -13.03 -7.34 -9.99
N LYS A 143 -12.84 -8.46 -9.28
CA LYS A 143 -12.96 -8.47 -7.83
C LYS A 143 -11.74 -7.79 -7.22
N ARG A 144 -12.00 -6.75 -6.45
CA ARG A 144 -10.99 -6.01 -5.68
C ARG A 144 -10.16 -6.96 -4.82
N GLN A 145 -8.84 -6.91 -4.96
CA GLN A 145 -7.91 -7.75 -4.21
C GLN A 145 -7.58 -7.20 -2.80
N ALA A 146 -8.15 -6.04 -2.44
CA ALA A 146 -7.94 -5.43 -1.13
C ALA A 146 -8.28 -6.36 0.06
N PRO A 147 -9.36 -7.16 0.05
CA PRO A 147 -9.64 -8.12 1.11
C PRO A 147 -8.56 -9.19 1.23
N LEU A 148 -7.98 -9.62 0.11
CA LEU A 148 -6.93 -10.64 0.08
C LEU A 148 -5.62 -10.12 0.67
N CYS A 149 -5.22 -8.89 0.36
CA CYS A 149 -4.06 -8.24 0.98
C CYS A 149 -4.22 -8.16 2.51
N LYS A 150 -5.41 -7.80 3.00
CA LYS A 150 -5.72 -7.76 4.43
C LYS A 150 -5.51 -9.13 5.08
N GLN A 151 -6.02 -10.18 4.47
CA GLN A 151 -5.91 -11.54 4.99
C GLN A 151 -4.47 -12.05 5.01
N ILE A 152 -3.70 -11.81 3.94
CA ILE A 152 -2.35 -12.34 3.79
C ILE A 152 -1.35 -11.58 4.67
N TYR A 153 -1.44 -10.25 4.71
CA TYR A 153 -0.44 -9.39 5.36
C TYR A 153 -0.88 -8.84 6.71
N GLY A 154 -2.11 -9.14 7.15
CA GLY A 154 -2.64 -8.68 8.43
C GLY A 154 -2.78 -7.17 8.50
N PHE A 155 -3.12 -6.50 7.41
CA PHE A 155 -3.37 -5.06 7.41
C PHE A 155 -4.57 -4.76 8.28
N HIS A 156 -4.34 -3.96 9.31
CA HIS A 156 -5.36 -3.53 10.23
C HIS A 156 -6.13 -2.33 9.65
N GLY A 157 -7.38 -2.53 9.32
CA GLY A 157 -8.32 -1.52 8.86
C GLY A 157 -9.62 -2.19 8.48
N ASP A 158 -10.73 -1.78 9.10
CA ASP A 158 -12.05 -2.17 8.63
C ASP A 158 -12.31 -1.50 7.29
N LEU A 159 -12.12 -2.28 6.23
CA LEU A 159 -12.75 -1.98 4.96
C LEU A 159 -14.24 -2.37 5.14
N THR A 160 -15.02 -1.48 5.73
CA THR A 160 -16.46 -1.63 5.68
C THR A 160 -16.83 -1.65 4.21
N GLU A 161 -17.41 -2.76 3.78
CA GLU A 161 -18.05 -2.88 2.49
C GLU A 161 -19.10 -1.77 2.41
N HIS A 162 -18.83 -0.73 1.62
CA HIS A 162 -19.89 0.13 1.16
C HIS A 162 -20.66 -0.71 0.14
N GLU A 163 -21.77 -1.28 0.58
CA GLU A 163 -22.80 -1.79 -0.30
C GLU A 163 -23.13 -0.69 -1.31
N GLU A 164 -22.94 -1.01 -2.57
CA GLU A 164 -23.39 -0.19 -3.69
C GLU A 164 -24.91 -0.03 -3.58
N LYS A 165 -25.34 1.21 -3.45
CA LYS A 165 -26.70 1.62 -3.79
C LYS A 165 -26.72 2.19 -5.18
#